data_29303b605ce16888ef2a55d63e2d1a15
#
_entry.id   29303b605ce16888ef2a55d63e2d1a15
#
_cell.length_a   1.000
_cell.length_b   1.000
_cell.length_c   1.000
_cell.angle_alpha   90.00
_cell.angle_beta   90.00
_cell.angle_gamma   90.00
#
_symmetry.space_group_name_H-M   'P 1'
#
loop_
_entity.id
_entity.type
_entity.pdbx_description
1 polymer ?
#
loop_
_entity_poly.entity_id
_entity_poly.type
_entity_poly.pdbx_seq_one_letter_code
_entity_poly.pdbx_strand_id
1 'polypeptide(L)'
;EVFPEGTSFLKLGLTFPLPMDLIRDFASRVEKLYVIEELEPFMEDQIKAAGIPCVGKELTGLLYELNTQLLRERVLGEKTDFRKTDVTPASRPPALCPGCPHRGFFYSLSKNKNYVVTGDIGCYTLGSAAPLNCMDSVVCMGAGFSAGMGIAKSFEREGVTDKTIFGVMGDSTFFHSGMTGAAEIIYNNGRMIPCVLDNRITGMTGHQDNPGTGYTLLGDEAPVLSVEKIFTAMGFAPVLTVDPQDLTAMKETVDRAVAALERGEHPAIVTRRPCLLIKRDRFQKGMCHVEPDKCRSCRSCLKVGCPAVSMEEGKAVIDRTQCVGCTVCAQVCPFGAIVKEEV
;
A
#
# COMPACT_ATOMS: atom_id res chain seq x y z
N GLU A 1 -31.60 0.53 17.15
CA GLU A 1 -32.56 0.96 16.09
C GLU A 1 -33.10 -0.22 15.24
N VAL A 2 -32.33 -1.32 15.05
CA VAL A 2 -32.76 -2.45 14.23
C VAL A 2 -33.65 -3.40 15.03
N PHE A 3 -33.26 -3.73 16.25
CA PHE A 3 -33.92 -4.75 17.04
C PHE A 3 -34.97 -4.14 17.99
N PRO A 4 -36.04 -4.90 18.31
CA PRO A 4 -37.09 -4.45 19.24
C PRO A 4 -36.56 -4.11 20.62
N GLU A 5 -37.32 -3.26 21.33
CA GLU A 5 -37.05 -3.00 22.76
C GLU A 5 -37.08 -4.30 23.54
N GLY A 6 -36.15 -4.48 24.48
CA GLY A 6 -35.99 -5.72 25.25
C GLY A 6 -35.01 -6.72 24.62
N THR A 7 -34.50 -6.50 23.42
CA THR A 7 -33.47 -7.34 22.85
C THR A 7 -32.15 -7.21 23.64
N SER A 8 -31.58 -8.36 24.02
CA SER A 8 -30.28 -8.40 24.69
C SER A 8 -29.11 -8.28 23.68
N PHE A 9 -28.07 -7.53 24.05
CA PHE A 9 -26.89 -7.34 23.22
C PHE A 9 -25.63 -7.69 23.99
N LEU A 10 -24.73 -8.43 23.34
CA LEU A 10 -23.35 -8.62 23.76
C LEU A 10 -22.42 -8.00 22.70
N LYS A 11 -21.81 -6.87 23.04
CA LYS A 11 -20.77 -6.25 22.20
C LYS A 11 -19.40 -6.68 22.70
N LEU A 12 -18.66 -7.40 21.87
CA LEU A 12 -17.29 -7.82 22.18
C LEU A 12 -16.31 -6.71 21.87
N GLY A 13 -15.48 -6.35 22.84
CA GLY A 13 -14.35 -5.43 22.64
C GLY A 13 -13.08 -6.16 22.17
N LEU A 14 -13.02 -7.48 22.37
CA LEU A 14 -11.95 -8.37 21.92
C LEU A 14 -12.57 -9.54 21.16
N THR A 15 -12.14 -9.72 19.92
CA THR A 15 -12.65 -10.76 19.02
C THR A 15 -11.67 -11.92 18.81
N PHE A 16 -10.44 -11.78 19.28
CA PHE A 16 -9.45 -12.87 19.27
C PHE A 16 -8.48 -12.77 20.46
N PRO A 17 -8.34 -13.81 21.28
CA PRO A 17 -9.27 -14.97 21.32
C PRO A 17 -10.67 -14.55 21.78
N LEU A 18 -11.70 -15.24 21.31
CA LEU A 18 -13.08 -14.97 21.76
C LEU A 18 -13.24 -15.34 23.25
N PRO A 19 -13.93 -14.51 24.05
CA PRO A 19 -14.25 -14.81 25.45
C PRO A 19 -15.38 -15.84 25.55
N MET A 20 -15.08 -17.10 25.26
CA MET A 20 -16.09 -18.15 25.08
C MET A 20 -16.97 -18.39 26.33
N ASP A 21 -16.41 -18.20 27.54
CA ASP A 21 -17.22 -18.35 28.77
C ASP A 21 -18.27 -17.26 28.88
N LEU A 22 -17.93 -16.03 28.53
CA LEU A 22 -18.89 -14.91 28.48
C LEU A 22 -19.98 -15.16 27.42
N ILE A 23 -19.58 -15.65 26.24
CA ILE A 23 -20.52 -15.96 25.14
C ILE A 23 -21.45 -17.10 25.55
N ARG A 24 -20.95 -18.12 26.21
CA ARG A 24 -21.76 -19.25 26.71
C ARG A 24 -22.75 -18.82 27.78
N ASP A 25 -22.31 -17.99 28.73
CA ASP A 25 -23.18 -17.42 29.75
C ASP A 25 -24.30 -16.55 29.11
N PHE A 26 -23.94 -15.69 28.16
CA PHE A 26 -24.91 -14.88 27.43
C PHE A 26 -25.91 -15.76 26.65
N ALA A 27 -25.41 -16.75 25.91
CA ALA A 27 -26.24 -17.67 25.11
C ALA A 27 -27.24 -18.46 25.99
N SER A 28 -26.88 -18.81 27.23
CA SER A 28 -27.75 -19.51 28.17
C SER A 28 -28.95 -18.70 28.65
N ARG A 29 -28.94 -17.39 28.45
CA ARG A 29 -29.98 -16.44 28.92
C ARG A 29 -30.91 -15.97 27.80
N VAL A 30 -30.72 -16.43 26.56
CA VAL A 30 -31.51 -16.03 25.41
C VAL A 30 -32.06 -17.25 24.69
N GLU A 31 -33.21 -17.11 24.06
CA GLU A 31 -33.83 -18.20 23.30
C GLU A 31 -33.13 -18.44 21.98
N LYS A 32 -32.61 -17.37 21.36
CA LYS A 32 -31.97 -17.42 20.07
C LYS A 32 -30.77 -16.45 20.03
N LEU A 33 -29.62 -16.96 19.62
CA LEU A 33 -28.40 -16.21 19.48
C LEU A 33 -28.18 -15.84 18.01
N TYR A 34 -28.02 -14.55 17.74
CA TYR A 34 -27.60 -14.05 16.42
C TYR A 34 -26.16 -13.57 16.51
N VAL A 35 -25.35 -13.89 15.50
CA VAL A 35 -24.00 -13.34 15.30
C VAL A 35 -24.05 -12.36 14.14
N ILE A 36 -23.80 -11.09 14.41
CA ILE A 36 -23.81 -10.03 13.41
C ILE A 36 -22.36 -9.57 13.20
N GLU A 37 -21.78 -10.02 12.11
CA GLU A 37 -20.42 -9.69 11.68
C GLU A 37 -20.38 -9.53 10.16
N GLU A 38 -19.43 -8.77 9.65
CA GLU A 38 -19.21 -8.57 8.21
C GLU A 38 -18.28 -9.64 7.63
N LEU A 39 -18.35 -9.86 6.32
CA LEU A 39 -17.50 -10.79 5.55
C LEU A 39 -17.56 -12.23 6.06
N GLU A 40 -16.41 -12.85 6.35
CA GLU A 40 -16.33 -14.26 6.76
C GLU A 40 -16.97 -14.51 8.14
N PRO A 41 -17.41 -15.76 8.41
CA PRO A 41 -18.01 -16.16 9.68
C PRO A 41 -16.95 -16.35 10.77
N PHE A 42 -16.15 -15.32 11.06
CA PHE A 42 -15.01 -15.43 11.99
C PHE A 42 -15.42 -15.73 13.44
N MET A 43 -16.44 -15.04 13.95
CA MET A 43 -16.98 -15.30 15.29
C MET A 43 -17.97 -16.47 15.27
N GLU A 44 -18.83 -16.53 14.28
CA GLU A 44 -19.84 -17.56 14.12
C GLU A 44 -19.25 -18.97 14.13
N ASP A 45 -18.18 -19.19 13.34
CA ASP A 45 -17.52 -20.50 13.23
C ASP A 45 -16.92 -20.95 14.57
N GLN A 46 -16.28 -20.04 15.30
CA GLN A 46 -15.72 -20.33 16.61
C GLN A 46 -16.81 -20.64 17.65
N ILE A 47 -17.91 -19.89 17.62
CA ILE A 47 -19.06 -20.09 18.51
C ILE A 47 -19.73 -21.44 18.24
N LYS A 48 -19.96 -21.78 16.96
CA LYS A 48 -20.50 -23.08 16.54
C LYS A 48 -19.55 -24.24 16.89
N ALA A 49 -18.24 -24.05 16.68
CA ALA A 49 -17.24 -25.06 17.06
C ALA A 49 -17.21 -25.33 18.57
N ALA A 50 -17.57 -24.36 19.41
CA ALA A 50 -17.71 -24.52 20.85
C ALA A 50 -19.05 -25.16 21.27
N GLY A 51 -19.87 -25.60 20.33
CA GLY A 51 -21.14 -26.26 20.54
C GLY A 51 -22.29 -25.30 20.92
N ILE A 52 -22.14 -24.00 20.64
CA ILE A 52 -23.17 -22.98 20.93
C ILE A 52 -23.98 -22.73 19.66
N PRO A 53 -25.30 -23.07 19.64
CA PRO A 53 -26.14 -22.80 18.48
C PRO A 53 -26.29 -21.30 18.24
N CYS A 54 -26.06 -20.86 16.99
CA CYS A 54 -26.29 -19.47 16.61
C CYS A 54 -26.65 -19.35 15.13
N VAL A 55 -27.26 -18.21 14.79
CA VAL A 55 -27.64 -17.82 13.43
C VAL A 55 -26.75 -16.65 13.02
N GLY A 56 -26.04 -16.75 11.93
CA GLY A 56 -25.11 -15.71 11.49
C GLY A 56 -25.18 -15.44 9.97
N LYS A 57 -24.27 -15.98 9.20
CA LYS A 57 -24.13 -15.68 7.75
C LYS A 57 -25.29 -16.16 6.89
N GLU A 58 -26.02 -17.17 7.31
CA GLU A 58 -27.26 -17.56 6.66
C GLU A 58 -28.30 -16.43 6.62
N LEU A 59 -28.23 -15.51 7.60
CA LEU A 59 -29.07 -14.32 7.69
C LEU A 59 -28.41 -13.09 7.06
N THR A 60 -27.16 -12.79 7.42
CA THR A 60 -26.48 -11.55 7.04
C THR A 60 -25.78 -11.62 5.67
N GLY A 61 -25.44 -12.83 5.21
CA GLY A 61 -24.66 -13.03 3.97
C GLY A 61 -23.18 -12.76 4.15
N LEU A 62 -22.40 -13.04 3.09
CA LEU A 62 -20.93 -12.94 3.08
C LEU A 62 -20.39 -11.68 2.40
N LEU A 63 -21.23 -10.95 1.67
CA LEU A 63 -20.79 -9.86 0.80
C LEU A 63 -21.31 -8.51 1.29
N TYR A 64 -20.44 -7.52 1.13
CA TYR A 64 -20.68 -6.10 1.38
C TYR A 64 -20.88 -5.74 2.86
N GLU A 65 -21.04 -4.45 3.09
CA GLU A 65 -21.24 -3.86 4.41
C GLU A 65 -22.64 -4.14 4.95
N LEU A 66 -22.73 -4.30 6.26
CA LEU A 66 -23.99 -4.38 6.97
C LEU A 66 -24.45 -2.96 7.35
N ASN A 67 -25.69 -2.64 7.01
CA ASN A 67 -26.32 -1.38 7.42
C ASN A 67 -27.66 -1.65 8.11
N THR A 68 -28.16 -0.64 8.80
CA THR A 68 -29.44 -0.72 9.56
C THR A 68 -30.57 -1.25 8.71
N GLN A 69 -30.68 -0.77 7.48
CA GLN A 69 -31.77 -1.10 6.57
C GLN A 69 -31.73 -2.56 6.13
N LEU A 70 -30.54 -3.04 5.75
CA LEU A 70 -30.31 -4.45 5.37
C LEU A 70 -30.62 -5.40 6.54
N LEU A 71 -30.20 -5.03 7.76
CA LEU A 71 -30.45 -5.84 8.94
C LEU A 71 -31.95 -5.87 9.29
N ARG A 72 -32.67 -4.74 9.17
CA ARG A 72 -34.13 -4.73 9.36
C ARG A 72 -34.83 -5.65 8.36
N GLU A 73 -34.42 -5.61 7.11
CA GLU A 73 -34.98 -6.50 6.08
C GLU A 73 -34.73 -7.98 6.38
N ARG A 74 -33.48 -8.33 6.70
CA ARG A 74 -33.07 -9.73 6.86
C ARG A 74 -33.44 -10.34 8.22
N VAL A 75 -33.38 -9.55 9.28
CA VAL A 75 -33.67 -10.03 10.65
C VAL A 75 -35.15 -9.91 11.00
N LEU A 76 -35.78 -8.78 10.62
CA LEU A 76 -37.17 -8.49 10.98
C LEU A 76 -38.16 -8.80 9.85
N GLY A 77 -37.70 -9.09 8.64
CA GLY A 77 -38.55 -9.30 7.46
C GLY A 77 -39.23 -8.01 6.96
N GLU A 78 -38.75 -6.85 7.39
CA GLU A 78 -39.30 -5.56 6.97
C GLU A 78 -38.94 -5.29 5.51
N LYS A 79 -39.93 -4.87 4.71
CA LYS A 79 -39.63 -4.37 3.36
C LYS A 79 -39.16 -2.94 3.44
N THR A 80 -37.93 -2.71 3.08
CA THR A 80 -37.35 -1.36 3.01
C THR A 80 -37.36 -0.85 1.58
N ASP A 81 -37.91 0.34 1.38
CA ASP A 81 -37.89 0.99 0.09
C ASP A 81 -36.55 1.78 -0.04
N PHE A 82 -35.58 1.18 -0.70
CA PHE A 82 -34.33 1.87 -1.00
C PHE A 82 -34.58 2.98 -2.02
N ARG A 83 -34.29 4.21 -1.64
CA ARG A 83 -34.26 5.30 -2.60
C ARG A 83 -33.18 5.01 -3.64
N LYS A 84 -33.65 4.65 -4.83
CA LYS A 84 -32.77 4.53 -6.01
C LYS A 84 -32.53 5.92 -6.58
N THR A 85 -31.29 6.20 -6.91
CA THR A 85 -30.94 7.41 -7.67
C THR A 85 -30.49 7.00 -9.07
N ASP A 86 -30.91 7.76 -10.07
CA ASP A 86 -30.44 7.59 -11.45
C ASP A 86 -29.08 8.24 -11.69
N VAL A 87 -28.52 8.88 -10.66
CA VAL A 87 -27.20 9.52 -10.75
C VAL A 87 -26.11 8.46 -10.61
N THR A 88 -25.34 8.27 -11.67
CA THR A 88 -24.12 7.45 -11.62
C THR A 88 -23.03 8.28 -10.96
N PRO A 89 -22.50 7.87 -9.78
CA PRO A 89 -21.44 8.62 -9.12
C PRO A 89 -20.15 8.60 -9.97
N ALA A 90 -19.42 9.71 -9.95
CA ALA A 90 -18.11 9.75 -10.58
C ALA A 90 -17.15 8.75 -9.89
N SER A 91 -16.46 7.93 -10.69
CA SER A 91 -15.44 7.03 -10.17
C SER A 91 -14.29 7.84 -9.55
N ARG A 92 -13.91 7.49 -8.33
CA ARG A 92 -12.81 8.10 -7.58
C ARG A 92 -11.87 7.02 -7.05
N PRO A 93 -11.12 6.34 -7.95
CA PRO A 93 -10.18 5.31 -7.52
C PRO A 93 -9.11 5.94 -6.61
N PRO A 94 -8.60 5.20 -5.62
CA PRO A 94 -7.51 5.67 -4.79
C PRO A 94 -6.26 5.92 -5.65
N ALA A 95 -5.48 6.94 -5.29
CA ALA A 95 -4.26 7.30 -5.99
C ALA A 95 -3.16 7.70 -4.99
N LEU A 96 -1.91 7.59 -5.40
CA LEU A 96 -0.79 8.14 -4.64
C LEU A 96 -0.97 9.66 -4.45
N CYS A 97 -0.71 10.16 -3.25
CA CYS A 97 -0.82 11.58 -2.92
C CYS A 97 0.04 12.46 -3.84
N PRO A 98 -0.31 13.75 -4.04
CA PRO A 98 0.62 14.71 -4.65
C PRO A 98 1.95 14.71 -3.89
N GLY A 99 3.07 14.62 -4.61
CA GLY A 99 4.41 14.56 -4.01
C GLY A 99 4.74 13.29 -3.23
N CYS A 100 3.92 12.23 -3.34
CA CYS A 100 4.22 10.96 -2.70
C CYS A 100 5.61 10.44 -3.10
N PRO A 101 6.46 10.04 -2.12
CA PRO A 101 7.82 9.57 -2.41
C PRO A 101 7.86 8.32 -3.28
N HIS A 102 6.87 7.43 -3.18
CA HIS A 102 6.86 6.19 -3.95
C HIS A 102 6.71 6.39 -5.47
N ARG A 103 6.22 7.55 -5.90
CA ARG A 103 5.89 7.85 -7.29
C ARG A 103 7.08 7.75 -8.24
N GLY A 104 8.20 8.34 -7.86
CA GLY A 104 9.40 8.35 -8.70
C GLY A 104 10.00 6.96 -8.88
N PHE A 105 9.95 6.12 -7.84
CA PHE A 105 10.37 4.72 -7.92
C PHE A 105 9.56 3.94 -8.97
N PHE A 106 8.22 3.93 -8.83
CA PHE A 106 7.38 3.22 -9.79
C PHE A 106 7.43 3.80 -11.19
N TYR A 107 7.52 5.13 -11.32
CA TYR A 107 7.74 5.76 -12.61
C TYR A 107 9.03 5.26 -13.29
N SER A 108 10.10 5.09 -12.54
CA SER A 108 11.38 4.63 -13.08
C SER A 108 11.31 3.17 -13.53
N LEU A 109 10.70 2.29 -12.74
CA LEU A 109 10.55 0.88 -13.09
C LEU A 109 9.57 0.64 -14.25
N SER A 110 8.46 1.41 -14.32
CA SER A 110 7.43 1.25 -15.36
C SER A 110 7.91 1.49 -16.79
N LYS A 111 9.14 1.97 -16.97
CA LYS A 111 9.74 2.22 -18.29
C LYS A 111 10.26 0.95 -18.95
N ASN A 112 10.52 -0.09 -18.21
CA ASN A 112 11.09 -1.33 -18.73
C ASN A 112 10.09 -2.49 -18.56
N LYS A 113 9.62 -3.05 -19.67
CA LYS A 113 8.66 -4.17 -19.69
C LYS A 113 9.28 -5.52 -19.29
N ASN A 114 10.60 -5.59 -19.17
CA ASN A 114 11.28 -6.78 -18.69
C ASN A 114 11.40 -6.82 -17.15
N TYR A 115 10.95 -5.75 -16.47
CA TYR A 115 10.88 -5.75 -15.02
C TYR A 115 9.55 -6.35 -14.56
N VAL A 116 9.65 -7.30 -13.65
CA VAL A 116 8.52 -7.91 -12.94
C VAL A 116 8.54 -7.41 -11.52
N VAL A 117 7.47 -6.79 -11.08
CA VAL A 117 7.39 -6.17 -9.76
C VAL A 117 6.39 -6.92 -8.89
N THR A 118 6.89 -7.56 -7.84
CA THR A 118 6.08 -8.19 -6.81
C THR A 118 5.98 -7.28 -5.60
N GLY A 119 4.79 -6.99 -5.17
CA GLY A 119 4.56 -6.09 -4.05
C GLY A 119 3.68 -6.69 -2.97
N ASP A 120 3.41 -5.88 -2.00
CA ASP A 120 2.50 -6.19 -0.91
C ASP A 120 1.58 -5.00 -0.58
N ILE A 121 0.95 -4.99 0.58
CA ILE A 121 -0.10 -4.02 0.92
C ILE A 121 0.47 -2.81 1.66
N GLY A 122 0.24 -1.65 1.10
CA GLY A 122 0.60 -0.33 1.65
C GLY A 122 0.26 0.77 0.64
N CYS A 123 0.64 2.01 0.92
CA CYS A 123 0.45 3.11 -0.04
C CYS A 123 1.09 2.81 -1.41
N TYR A 124 2.20 2.09 -1.40
CA TYR A 124 2.92 1.68 -2.61
C TYR A 124 2.14 0.67 -3.48
N THR A 125 1.16 -0.07 -2.94
CA THR A 125 0.26 -0.89 -3.75
C THR A 125 -0.41 -0.07 -4.87
N LEU A 126 -0.62 1.23 -4.65
CA LEU A 126 -1.17 2.14 -5.65
C LEU A 126 -0.23 2.40 -6.84
N GLY A 127 1.00 1.90 -6.80
CA GLY A 127 1.88 1.82 -7.98
C GLY A 127 1.36 0.86 -9.05
N SER A 128 0.43 -0.05 -8.73
CA SER A 128 -0.28 -0.91 -9.68
C SER A 128 -1.30 -0.15 -10.54
N ALA A 129 -1.80 0.99 -10.05
CA ALA A 129 -2.82 1.76 -10.75
C ALA A 129 -2.23 2.58 -11.91
N ALA A 130 -3.09 2.84 -12.92
CA ALA A 130 -2.75 3.73 -14.02
C ALA A 130 -2.40 5.15 -13.50
N PRO A 131 -1.46 5.86 -14.14
CA PRO A 131 -0.72 5.50 -15.34
C PRO A 131 0.60 4.76 -15.07
N LEU A 132 0.92 4.45 -13.82
CA LEU A 132 2.16 3.79 -13.43
C LEU A 132 2.17 2.32 -13.86
N ASN A 133 1.09 1.58 -13.56
CA ASN A 133 0.90 0.17 -13.90
C ASN A 133 2.16 -0.66 -13.65
N CYS A 134 2.79 -0.46 -12.50
CA CYS A 134 4.13 -0.97 -12.21
C CYS A 134 4.11 -1.90 -11.00
N MET A 135 3.20 -2.88 -11.02
CA MET A 135 3.16 -3.95 -10.04
C MET A 135 2.36 -5.11 -10.62
N ASP A 136 2.98 -6.28 -10.73
CA ASP A 136 2.43 -7.46 -11.39
C ASP A 136 1.68 -8.37 -10.42
N SER A 137 2.07 -8.37 -9.15
CA SER A 137 1.37 -9.15 -8.12
C SER A 137 1.35 -8.45 -6.77
N VAL A 138 0.24 -8.61 -6.04
CA VAL A 138 0.06 -8.16 -4.66
C VAL A 138 -0.72 -9.25 -3.93
N VAL A 139 -0.18 -9.76 -2.82
CA VAL A 139 -0.82 -10.85 -2.05
C VAL A 139 -1.16 -10.37 -0.64
N CYS A 140 -0.16 -10.21 0.22
CA CYS A 140 -0.33 -9.78 1.61
C CYS A 140 0.92 -9.04 2.09
N MET A 141 0.85 -8.39 3.24
CA MET A 141 1.99 -7.69 3.83
C MET A 141 3.14 -8.67 4.07
N GLY A 142 4.32 -8.37 3.51
CA GLY A 142 5.53 -9.20 3.54
C GLY A 142 5.71 -10.14 2.35
N ALA A 143 4.68 -10.39 1.54
CA ALA A 143 4.75 -11.30 0.42
C ALA A 143 5.59 -10.77 -0.77
N GLY A 144 5.85 -9.47 -0.85
CA GLY A 144 6.60 -8.90 -1.98
C GLY A 144 7.96 -9.57 -2.23
N PHE A 145 8.69 -9.92 -1.17
CA PHE A 145 9.97 -10.63 -1.29
C PHE A 145 9.77 -12.13 -1.55
N SER A 146 8.93 -12.79 -0.76
CA SER A 146 8.73 -14.25 -0.88
C SER A 146 8.04 -14.65 -2.20
N ALA A 147 7.05 -13.89 -2.67
CA ALA A 147 6.43 -14.12 -3.97
C ALA A 147 7.44 -13.85 -5.11
N GLY A 148 8.23 -12.77 -5.01
CA GLY A 148 9.30 -12.48 -5.95
C GLY A 148 10.34 -13.59 -6.03
N MET A 149 10.72 -14.16 -4.87
CA MET A 149 11.63 -15.30 -4.79
C MET A 149 11.06 -16.55 -5.49
N GLY A 150 9.77 -16.84 -5.27
CA GLY A 150 9.10 -17.95 -5.94
C GLY A 150 9.08 -17.80 -7.47
N ILE A 151 8.78 -16.58 -7.97
CA ILE A 151 8.83 -16.27 -9.39
C ILE A 151 10.26 -16.36 -9.92
N ALA A 152 11.26 -15.88 -9.19
CA ALA A 152 12.67 -15.97 -9.57
C ALA A 152 13.10 -17.43 -9.79
N LYS A 153 12.72 -18.31 -8.84
CA LYS A 153 13.01 -19.76 -8.96
C LYS A 153 12.24 -20.43 -10.10
N SER A 154 11.02 -20.01 -10.37
CA SER A 154 10.27 -20.49 -11.53
C SER A 154 10.93 -20.08 -12.84
N PHE A 155 11.35 -18.82 -12.97
CA PHE A 155 12.05 -18.33 -14.16
C PHE A 155 13.40 -19.03 -14.36
N GLU A 156 14.15 -19.24 -13.29
CA GLU A 156 15.41 -20.00 -13.33
C GLU A 156 15.17 -21.42 -13.87
N ARG A 157 14.15 -22.12 -13.38
CA ARG A 157 13.77 -23.47 -13.82
C ARG A 157 13.32 -23.51 -15.29
N GLU A 158 12.56 -22.50 -15.74
CA GLU A 158 12.04 -22.40 -17.11
C GLU A 158 13.06 -21.78 -18.10
N GLY A 159 14.25 -21.38 -17.62
CA GLY A 159 15.28 -20.78 -18.46
C GLY A 159 14.97 -19.35 -18.93
N VAL A 160 14.08 -18.64 -18.23
CA VAL A 160 13.76 -17.22 -18.51
C VAL A 160 14.88 -16.34 -17.95
N THR A 161 15.63 -15.70 -18.85
CA THR A 161 16.82 -14.90 -18.49
C THR A 161 16.68 -13.41 -18.76
N ASP A 162 15.67 -13.01 -19.51
CA ASP A 162 15.43 -11.63 -19.93
C ASP A 162 14.57 -10.81 -18.94
N LYS A 163 14.15 -11.42 -17.85
CA LYS A 163 13.35 -10.76 -16.81
C LYS A 163 14.17 -10.46 -15.56
N THR A 164 13.93 -9.27 -14.99
CA THR A 164 14.47 -8.87 -13.69
C THR A 164 13.33 -8.69 -12.71
N ILE A 165 13.42 -9.32 -11.55
CA ILE A 165 12.38 -9.28 -10.53
C ILE A 165 12.75 -8.26 -9.45
N PHE A 166 11.83 -7.36 -9.15
CA PHE A 166 11.89 -6.41 -8.06
C PHE A 166 10.82 -6.78 -7.03
N GLY A 167 11.25 -7.20 -5.84
CA GLY A 167 10.35 -7.41 -4.70
C GLY A 167 10.20 -6.09 -3.93
N VAL A 168 8.99 -5.63 -3.69
CA VAL A 168 8.73 -4.31 -3.13
C VAL A 168 7.93 -4.40 -1.84
N MET A 169 8.35 -3.66 -0.81
CA MET A 169 7.60 -3.45 0.42
C MET A 169 7.94 -2.13 1.10
N GLY A 170 7.11 -1.70 2.04
CA GLY A 170 7.38 -0.53 2.88
C GLY A 170 8.31 -0.84 4.04
N ASP A 171 8.83 0.22 4.68
CA ASP A 171 9.69 0.14 5.85
C ASP A 171 9.04 -0.58 7.03
N SER A 172 7.80 -0.26 7.36
CA SER A 172 7.05 -0.94 8.41
C SER A 172 6.93 -2.45 8.13
N THR A 173 6.48 -2.81 6.93
CA THR A 173 6.35 -4.21 6.52
C THR A 173 7.68 -4.95 6.58
N PHE A 174 8.78 -4.31 6.19
CA PHE A 174 10.10 -4.91 6.29
C PHE A 174 10.42 -5.35 7.71
N PHE A 175 10.17 -4.47 8.70
CA PHE A 175 10.49 -4.79 10.10
C PHE A 175 9.58 -5.86 10.70
N HIS A 176 8.28 -5.88 10.38
CA HIS A 176 7.38 -6.83 11.04
C HIS A 176 7.28 -8.21 10.33
N SER A 177 7.55 -8.30 9.02
CA SER A 177 7.42 -9.57 8.27
C SER A 177 8.35 -9.72 7.08
N GLY A 178 8.99 -8.66 6.60
CA GLY A 178 9.83 -8.69 5.40
C GLY A 178 11.22 -9.29 5.59
N MET A 179 11.78 -9.23 6.81
CA MET A 179 13.11 -9.71 7.08
C MET A 179 13.29 -11.23 6.82
N THR A 180 12.27 -12.02 7.07
CA THR A 180 12.28 -13.47 6.79
C THR A 180 12.37 -13.74 5.29
N GLY A 181 11.63 -12.99 4.47
CA GLY A 181 11.73 -13.07 3.01
C GLY A 181 13.09 -12.59 2.48
N ALA A 182 13.68 -11.58 3.11
CA ALA A 182 15.03 -11.13 2.76
C ALA A 182 16.08 -12.22 3.08
N ALA A 183 16.00 -12.85 4.24
CA ALA A 183 16.88 -13.96 4.60
C ALA A 183 16.77 -15.13 3.61
N GLU A 184 15.55 -15.44 3.17
CA GLU A 184 15.26 -16.48 2.17
C GLU A 184 15.94 -16.21 0.82
N ILE A 185 15.95 -14.95 0.35
CA ILE A 185 16.62 -14.57 -0.89
C ILE A 185 18.12 -14.92 -0.85
N ILE A 186 18.79 -14.59 0.25
CA ILE A 186 20.22 -14.90 0.41
C ILE A 186 20.44 -16.42 0.59
N TYR A 187 19.67 -17.04 1.49
CA TYR A 187 19.84 -18.45 1.82
C TYR A 187 19.70 -19.39 0.61
N ASN A 188 18.71 -19.10 -0.24
CA ASN A 188 18.42 -19.90 -1.44
C ASN A 188 18.96 -19.26 -2.73
N ASN A 189 19.88 -18.30 -2.62
CA ASN A 189 20.55 -17.68 -3.77
C ASN A 189 19.55 -17.17 -4.82
N GLY A 190 18.60 -16.32 -4.38
CA GLY A 190 17.51 -15.81 -5.21
C GLY A 190 17.96 -14.73 -6.17
N ARG A 191 17.69 -14.89 -7.46
CA ARG A 191 18.02 -13.92 -8.49
C ARG A 191 16.95 -12.83 -8.59
N MET A 192 16.89 -11.93 -7.60
CA MET A 192 15.97 -10.80 -7.57
C MET A 192 16.55 -9.63 -6.79
N ILE A 193 15.91 -8.47 -6.90
CA ILE A 193 16.30 -7.22 -6.23
C ILE A 193 15.21 -6.85 -5.22
N PRO A 194 15.43 -7.05 -3.92
CA PRO A 194 14.52 -6.55 -2.89
C PRO A 194 14.62 -5.03 -2.77
N CYS A 195 13.47 -4.37 -2.67
CA CYS A 195 13.33 -2.94 -2.58
C CYS A 195 12.49 -2.56 -1.35
N VAL A 196 13.06 -1.79 -0.43
CA VAL A 196 12.33 -1.20 0.70
C VAL A 196 12.04 0.27 0.42
N LEU A 197 10.77 0.62 0.40
CA LEU A 197 10.30 1.99 0.20
C LEU A 197 10.14 2.68 1.55
N ASP A 198 11.25 3.24 2.07
CA ASP A 198 11.33 3.88 3.37
C ASP A 198 10.77 5.31 3.32
N ASN A 199 9.53 5.46 3.76
CA ASN A 199 8.87 6.75 3.91
C ASN A 199 8.75 7.22 5.36
N ARG A 200 9.44 6.55 6.28
CA ARG A 200 9.52 6.91 7.72
C ARG A 200 8.18 6.89 8.44
N ILE A 201 7.18 6.10 7.98
CA ILE A 201 5.89 6.00 8.64
C ILE A 201 5.08 4.83 8.09
N THR A 202 4.22 4.23 8.91
CA THR A 202 3.18 3.30 8.48
C THR A 202 1.97 4.12 8.02
N GLY A 203 1.99 4.59 6.75
CA GLY A 203 1.11 5.67 6.29
C GLY A 203 -0.37 5.29 6.14
N MET A 204 -0.68 4.20 5.45
CA MET A 204 -2.04 3.85 5.02
C MET A 204 -3.00 3.59 6.19
N THR A 205 -2.51 3.07 7.29
CA THR A 205 -3.32 2.65 8.45
C THR A 205 -3.46 3.71 9.53
N GLY A 206 -2.98 4.91 9.32
CA GLY A 206 -3.15 6.05 10.25
C GLY A 206 -1.87 6.68 10.76
N HIS A 207 -0.77 6.51 10.05
CA HIS A 207 0.52 7.15 10.36
C HIS A 207 1.14 6.68 11.68
N GLN A 208 1.16 5.36 11.91
CA GLN A 208 1.82 4.77 13.06
C GLN A 208 3.35 4.81 12.89
N ASP A 209 4.05 4.98 14.01
CA ASP A 209 5.49 4.80 14.06
C ASP A 209 5.88 3.34 13.86
N ASN A 210 7.11 3.10 13.41
CA ASN A 210 7.71 1.79 13.21
C ASN A 210 9.19 1.82 13.66
N PRO A 211 9.89 0.69 13.73
CA PRO A 211 11.27 0.66 14.22
C PRO A 211 12.27 1.55 13.45
N GLY A 212 11.94 1.98 12.24
CA GLY A 212 12.76 2.90 11.43
C GLY A 212 12.51 4.38 11.70
N THR A 213 11.49 4.75 12.49
CA THR A 213 11.09 6.16 12.65
C THR A 213 11.85 6.91 13.75
N GLY A 214 12.37 6.19 14.75
CA GLY A 214 13.02 6.77 15.92
C GLY A 214 12.08 7.12 17.07
N TYR A 215 10.87 6.56 17.06
CA TYR A 215 9.87 6.75 18.10
C TYR A 215 9.21 5.42 18.48
N THR A 216 8.86 5.31 19.78
CA THR A 216 8.03 4.19 20.26
C THR A 216 6.57 4.37 19.86
N LEU A 217 5.75 3.35 20.06
CA LEU A 217 4.30 3.44 19.85
C LEU A 217 3.62 4.52 20.72
N LEU A 218 4.20 4.84 21.87
CA LEU A 218 3.70 5.88 22.78
C LEU A 218 4.25 7.28 22.45
N GLY A 219 5.16 7.39 21.47
CA GLY A 219 5.72 8.65 21.00
C GLY A 219 7.02 9.08 21.70
N ASP A 220 7.60 8.23 22.56
CA ASP A 220 8.91 8.47 23.17
C ASP A 220 10.02 8.27 22.14
N GLU A 221 11.15 8.98 22.31
CA GLU A 221 12.32 8.78 21.47
C GLU A 221 12.89 7.34 21.61
N ALA A 222 13.28 6.74 20.52
CA ALA A 222 13.80 5.38 20.46
C ALA A 222 14.95 5.26 19.45
N PRO A 223 15.83 4.25 19.56
CA PRO A 223 16.84 3.97 18.55
C PRO A 223 16.22 3.68 17.20
N VAL A 224 16.81 4.24 16.14
CA VAL A 224 16.40 3.99 14.74
C VAL A 224 17.06 2.71 14.26
N LEU A 225 16.27 1.73 13.81
CA LEU A 225 16.79 0.57 13.08
C LEU A 225 17.02 0.94 11.61
N SER A 226 18.22 0.60 11.11
CA SER A 226 18.58 0.86 9.72
C SER A 226 18.31 -0.34 8.83
N VAL A 227 17.46 -0.17 7.84
CA VAL A 227 17.18 -1.17 6.80
C VAL A 227 18.47 -1.57 6.09
N GLU A 228 19.35 -0.62 5.77
CA GLU A 228 20.61 -0.88 5.08
C GLU A 228 21.55 -1.76 5.90
N LYS A 229 21.69 -1.45 7.20
CA LYS A 229 22.53 -2.27 8.09
C LYS A 229 22.00 -3.69 8.19
N ILE A 230 20.68 -3.86 8.22
CA ILE A 230 20.05 -5.20 8.26
C ILE A 230 20.32 -5.94 6.95
N PHE A 231 20.08 -5.33 5.80
CA PHE A 231 20.42 -5.93 4.51
C PHE A 231 21.90 -6.32 4.42
N THR A 232 22.80 -5.42 4.81
CA THR A 232 24.25 -5.71 4.81
C THR A 232 24.59 -6.87 5.74
N ALA A 233 24.00 -6.91 6.94
CA ALA A 233 24.22 -8.00 7.90
C ALA A 233 23.70 -9.36 7.40
N MET A 234 22.66 -9.36 6.54
CA MET A 234 22.14 -10.56 5.89
C MET A 234 23.00 -11.01 4.70
N GLY A 235 23.94 -10.18 4.20
CA GLY A 235 24.81 -10.51 3.08
C GLY A 235 24.44 -9.87 1.74
N PHE A 236 23.48 -8.94 1.72
CA PHE A 236 23.21 -8.16 0.50
C PHE A 236 24.35 -7.19 0.18
N ALA A 237 24.79 -7.19 -1.07
CA ALA A 237 25.78 -6.27 -1.62
C ALA A 237 25.59 -6.12 -3.15
N PRO A 238 25.58 -4.90 -3.69
CA PRO A 238 25.55 -3.62 -2.97
C PRO A 238 24.18 -3.32 -2.35
N VAL A 239 24.15 -2.58 -1.24
CA VAL A 239 22.92 -1.97 -0.70
C VAL A 239 22.90 -0.52 -1.13
N LEU A 240 21.93 -0.15 -1.96
CA LEU A 240 21.86 1.15 -2.64
C LEU A 240 20.73 1.99 -2.04
N THR A 241 21.07 3.19 -1.53
CA THR A 241 20.06 4.12 -0.99
C THR A 241 19.92 5.32 -1.94
N VAL A 242 18.66 5.72 -2.21
CA VAL A 242 18.35 6.80 -3.15
C VAL A 242 17.11 7.58 -2.73
N ASP A 243 17.08 8.88 -3.04
CA ASP A 243 15.86 9.68 -2.98
C ASP A 243 15.01 9.42 -4.23
N PRO A 244 13.81 8.83 -4.09
CA PRO A 244 12.99 8.47 -5.25
C PRO A 244 12.37 9.67 -5.98
N GLN A 245 12.51 10.89 -5.47
CA GLN A 245 12.09 12.09 -6.17
C GLN A 245 13.16 12.64 -7.12
N ASP A 246 14.40 12.18 -7.02
CA ASP A 246 15.45 12.40 -8.04
C ASP A 246 15.39 11.24 -9.06
N LEU A 247 14.76 11.51 -10.20
CA LEU A 247 14.56 10.48 -11.23
C LEU A 247 15.86 10.07 -11.91
N THR A 248 16.86 10.94 -11.98
CA THR A 248 18.18 10.62 -12.55
C THR A 248 18.91 9.65 -11.62
N ALA A 249 19.04 10.02 -10.35
CA ALA A 249 19.66 9.15 -9.34
C ALA A 249 18.90 7.81 -9.19
N MET A 250 17.55 7.84 -9.29
CA MET A 250 16.72 6.64 -9.23
C MET A 250 17.03 5.69 -10.40
N LYS A 251 17.12 6.22 -11.62
CA LYS A 251 17.49 5.43 -12.80
C LYS A 251 18.89 4.82 -12.65
N GLU A 252 19.88 5.61 -12.28
CA GLU A 252 21.26 5.14 -12.05
C GLU A 252 21.31 4.03 -10.98
N THR A 253 20.52 4.18 -9.91
CA THR A 253 20.43 3.19 -8.84
C THR A 253 19.86 1.86 -9.35
N VAL A 254 18.78 1.92 -10.13
CA VAL A 254 18.18 0.73 -10.75
C VAL A 254 19.17 0.05 -11.69
N ASP A 255 19.83 0.81 -12.58
CA ASP A 255 20.82 0.29 -13.53
C ASP A 255 21.99 -0.40 -12.80
N ARG A 256 22.49 0.20 -11.72
CA ARG A 256 23.54 -0.39 -10.88
C ARG A 256 23.12 -1.67 -10.19
N ALA A 257 21.89 -1.71 -9.66
CA ALA A 257 21.35 -2.90 -9.03
C ALA A 257 21.18 -4.05 -10.04
N VAL A 258 20.64 -3.76 -11.22
CA VAL A 258 20.52 -4.75 -12.31
C VAL A 258 21.88 -5.28 -12.72
N ALA A 259 22.86 -4.40 -12.95
CA ALA A 259 24.21 -4.81 -13.31
C ALA A 259 24.90 -5.66 -12.22
N ALA A 260 24.66 -5.37 -10.94
CA ALA A 260 25.15 -6.18 -9.83
C ALA A 260 24.51 -7.59 -9.83
N LEU A 261 23.17 -7.65 -10.02
CA LEU A 261 22.46 -8.91 -10.14
C LEU A 261 22.96 -9.77 -11.31
N GLU A 262 23.27 -9.15 -12.45
CA GLU A 262 23.84 -9.82 -13.62
C GLU A 262 25.26 -10.41 -13.36
N ARG A 263 26.01 -9.80 -12.45
CA ARG A 263 27.31 -10.34 -12.00
C ARG A 263 27.17 -11.46 -10.95
N GLY A 264 25.94 -11.81 -10.56
CA GLY A 264 25.69 -12.83 -9.54
C GLY A 264 25.79 -12.31 -8.10
N GLU A 265 25.77 -10.99 -7.92
CA GLU A 265 25.71 -10.34 -6.62
C GLU A 265 24.25 -10.29 -6.11
N HIS A 266 24.05 -9.99 -4.83
CA HIS A 266 22.73 -9.82 -4.22
C HIS A 266 22.49 -8.33 -3.88
N PRO A 267 22.12 -7.51 -4.86
CA PRO A 267 21.83 -6.10 -4.61
C PRO A 267 20.52 -5.91 -3.85
N ALA A 268 20.45 -4.81 -3.07
CA ALA A 268 19.20 -4.34 -2.48
C ALA A 268 19.06 -2.83 -2.69
N ILE A 269 17.81 -2.35 -2.83
CA ILE A 269 17.51 -0.92 -2.97
C ILE A 269 16.71 -0.46 -1.76
N VAL A 270 17.09 0.68 -1.19
CA VAL A 270 16.32 1.41 -0.18
C VAL A 270 16.00 2.78 -0.74
N THR A 271 14.74 3.05 -1.08
CA THR A 271 14.35 4.42 -1.39
C THR A 271 14.05 5.16 -0.09
N ARG A 272 14.60 6.35 0.08
CA ARG A 272 14.42 7.09 1.34
C ARG A 272 13.94 8.50 1.09
N ARG A 273 12.72 8.76 1.50
CA ARG A 273 12.15 10.10 1.60
C ARG A 273 10.93 10.08 2.51
N PRO A 274 10.87 10.92 3.55
CA PRO A 274 9.74 10.94 4.48
C PRO A 274 8.41 11.23 3.79
N CYS A 275 7.34 10.63 4.31
CA CYS A 275 5.98 10.90 3.86
C CYS A 275 5.60 12.35 4.14
N LEU A 276 5.03 13.05 3.15
CA LEU A 276 4.62 14.45 3.26
C LEU A 276 3.51 14.72 4.30
N LEU A 277 2.84 13.66 4.74
CA LEU A 277 1.74 13.76 5.71
C LEU A 277 2.23 13.59 7.16
N ILE A 278 3.53 13.39 7.39
CA ILE A 278 4.09 13.34 8.75
C ILE A 278 3.97 14.72 9.38
N LYS A 279 3.20 14.83 10.46
CA LYS A 279 2.87 16.12 11.09
C LYS A 279 4.07 16.79 11.77
N ARG A 280 5.01 15.99 12.30
CA ARG A 280 6.22 16.49 12.99
C ARG A 280 7.29 17.00 12.04
N ASP A 281 7.33 16.49 10.80
CA ASP A 281 8.27 16.93 9.79
C ASP A 281 7.61 17.99 8.91
N ARG A 282 7.90 19.25 9.18
CA ARG A 282 7.44 20.34 8.32
C ARG A 282 8.33 20.44 7.09
N PHE A 283 7.93 19.80 5.99
CA PHE A 283 8.57 20.03 4.71
C PHE A 283 8.32 21.45 4.23
N GLN A 284 9.34 22.10 3.70
CA GLN A 284 9.15 23.35 2.96
C GLN A 284 8.26 23.03 1.74
N LYS A 285 7.05 23.52 1.78
CA LYS A 285 6.12 23.41 0.67
C LYS A 285 6.53 24.45 -0.37
N GLY A 286 6.88 23.98 -1.55
CA GLY A 286 6.98 24.80 -2.74
C GLY A 286 5.80 24.50 -3.65
N MET A 287 5.75 25.17 -4.77
CA MET A 287 4.78 24.90 -5.84
C MET A 287 5.52 24.81 -7.17
N CYS A 288 4.93 24.08 -8.11
CA CYS A 288 5.31 24.17 -9.51
C CYS A 288 4.19 24.83 -10.29
N HIS A 289 4.54 25.52 -11.35
CA HIS A 289 3.59 26.03 -12.33
C HIS A 289 4.02 25.62 -13.75
N VAL A 290 3.11 25.75 -14.67
CA VAL A 290 3.37 25.49 -16.09
C VAL A 290 3.53 26.83 -16.81
N GLU A 291 4.59 26.96 -17.61
CA GLU A 291 4.74 28.05 -18.58
C GLU A 291 4.02 27.64 -19.89
N PRO A 292 2.85 28.23 -20.20
CA PRO A 292 1.99 27.76 -21.29
C PRO A 292 2.68 27.81 -22.66
N ASP A 293 3.52 28.83 -22.88
CA ASP A 293 4.23 29.04 -24.15
C ASP A 293 5.26 27.95 -24.43
N LYS A 294 5.86 27.35 -23.39
CA LYS A 294 6.78 26.22 -23.49
C LYS A 294 6.06 24.88 -23.58
N CYS A 295 4.82 24.78 -23.11
CA CYS A 295 4.07 23.53 -23.10
C CYS A 295 3.68 23.12 -24.54
N ARG A 296 4.10 21.92 -24.95
CA ARG A 296 3.84 21.33 -26.27
C ARG A 296 2.77 20.23 -26.23
N SER A 297 1.96 20.16 -25.19
CA SER A 297 0.82 19.21 -25.06
C SER A 297 1.22 17.73 -25.16
N CYS A 298 2.49 17.40 -24.91
CA CYS A 298 3.04 16.05 -25.06
C CYS A 298 2.57 15.04 -24.00
N ARG A 299 1.90 15.50 -22.95
CA ARG A 299 1.35 14.71 -21.84
C ARG A 299 2.38 13.87 -21.04
N SER A 300 3.69 14.13 -21.19
CA SER A 300 4.72 13.41 -20.45
C SER A 300 4.57 13.57 -18.92
N CYS A 301 4.18 14.75 -18.46
CA CYS A 301 3.93 15.03 -17.05
C CYS A 301 2.77 14.22 -16.44
N LEU A 302 1.78 13.82 -17.24
CA LEU A 302 0.68 12.96 -16.76
C LEU A 302 1.13 11.53 -16.47
N LYS A 303 2.20 11.06 -17.12
CA LYS A 303 2.72 9.69 -16.94
C LYS A 303 3.28 9.44 -15.54
N VAL A 304 3.56 10.49 -14.77
CA VAL A 304 3.93 10.34 -13.37
C VAL A 304 2.72 10.07 -12.46
N GLY A 305 1.49 10.24 -12.97
CA GLY A 305 0.25 9.95 -12.26
C GLY A 305 -0.03 10.88 -11.07
N CYS A 306 0.51 12.09 -11.04
CA CYS A 306 0.26 13.04 -9.96
C CYS A 306 -1.14 13.65 -10.08
N PRO A 307 -2.02 13.56 -9.04
CA PRO A 307 -3.36 14.12 -9.12
C PRO A 307 -3.40 15.64 -9.21
N ALA A 308 -2.30 16.34 -8.84
CA ALA A 308 -2.19 17.78 -9.02
C ALA A 308 -1.89 18.21 -10.47
N VAL A 309 -1.67 17.28 -11.41
CA VAL A 309 -1.32 17.60 -12.80
C VAL A 309 -2.45 17.13 -13.71
N SER A 310 -3.03 18.06 -14.45
CA SER A 310 -4.11 17.83 -15.41
C SER A 310 -3.83 18.48 -16.76
N MET A 311 -4.79 18.36 -17.68
CA MET A 311 -4.78 19.07 -18.97
C MET A 311 -6.04 19.92 -19.08
N GLU A 312 -5.86 21.19 -19.41
CA GLU A 312 -6.93 22.13 -19.71
C GLU A 312 -6.62 22.84 -21.02
N GLU A 313 -7.56 22.95 -21.92
CA GLU A 313 -7.42 23.59 -23.24
C GLU A 313 -6.16 23.13 -24.03
N GLY A 314 -5.81 21.86 -23.88
CA GLY A 314 -4.64 21.27 -24.54
C GLY A 314 -3.30 21.57 -23.87
N LYS A 315 -3.23 22.29 -22.79
CA LYS A 315 -2.02 22.59 -22.01
C LYS A 315 -2.02 21.85 -20.67
N ALA A 316 -0.83 21.54 -20.16
CA ALA A 316 -0.71 21.03 -18.80
C ALA A 316 -1.04 22.11 -17.79
N VAL A 317 -1.74 21.76 -16.72
CA VAL A 317 -2.08 22.63 -15.59
C VAL A 317 -1.68 21.96 -14.30
N ILE A 318 -1.25 22.75 -13.33
CA ILE A 318 -0.92 22.28 -11.98
C ILE A 318 -1.87 22.93 -10.98
N ASP A 319 -2.63 22.09 -10.28
CA ASP A 319 -3.49 22.53 -9.18
C ASP A 319 -2.62 23.01 -8.00
N ARG A 320 -2.62 24.32 -7.77
CA ARG A 320 -1.82 24.98 -6.73
C ARG A 320 -2.24 24.58 -5.31
N THR A 321 -3.48 24.14 -5.13
CA THR A 321 -4.00 23.69 -3.82
C THR A 321 -3.46 22.33 -3.42
N GLN A 322 -3.06 21.52 -4.38
CA GLN A 322 -2.54 20.16 -4.18
C GLN A 322 -1.02 20.06 -4.37
N CYS A 323 -0.42 20.93 -5.18
CA CYS A 323 1.00 20.85 -5.50
C CYS A 323 1.87 21.14 -4.27
N VAL A 324 2.91 20.33 -4.08
CA VAL A 324 3.88 20.44 -2.97
C VAL A 324 5.30 20.72 -3.45
N GLY A 325 5.49 21.03 -4.74
CA GLY A 325 6.79 21.42 -5.30
C GLY A 325 7.85 20.30 -5.33
N CYS A 326 7.45 19.03 -5.41
CA CYS A 326 8.38 17.88 -5.42
C CYS A 326 9.17 17.75 -6.73
N THR A 327 8.84 18.49 -7.77
CA THR A 327 9.51 18.57 -9.08
C THR A 327 9.53 17.31 -9.95
N VAL A 328 8.96 16.18 -9.54
CA VAL A 328 8.96 14.94 -10.34
C VAL A 328 8.34 15.16 -11.73
N CYS A 329 7.24 15.93 -11.82
CA CYS A 329 6.63 16.29 -13.11
C CYS A 329 7.51 17.24 -13.96
N ALA A 330 8.32 18.07 -13.33
CA ALA A 330 9.25 18.96 -14.03
C ALA A 330 10.39 18.17 -14.68
N GLN A 331 10.95 17.18 -13.99
CA GLN A 331 12.03 16.33 -14.49
C GLN A 331 11.63 15.50 -15.72
N VAL A 332 10.35 15.20 -15.88
CA VAL A 332 9.86 14.44 -17.05
C VAL A 332 9.39 15.34 -18.18
N CYS A 333 9.43 16.66 -18.02
CA CYS A 333 9.03 17.59 -19.06
C CYS A 333 10.20 17.85 -20.03
N PRO A 334 10.15 17.34 -21.28
CA PRO A 334 11.27 17.49 -22.20
C PRO A 334 11.45 18.93 -22.72
N PHE A 335 10.48 19.81 -22.45
CA PHE A 335 10.48 21.19 -22.90
C PHE A 335 10.76 22.20 -21.78
N GLY A 336 11.00 21.72 -20.56
CA GLY A 336 11.23 22.60 -19.41
C GLY A 336 10.04 23.53 -19.10
N ALA A 337 8.83 23.12 -19.47
CA ALA A 337 7.64 23.93 -19.29
C ALA A 337 7.09 23.93 -17.85
N ILE A 338 7.60 23.07 -16.98
CA ILE A 338 7.17 23.00 -15.58
C ILE A 338 8.33 23.50 -14.72
N VAL A 339 8.09 24.56 -13.98
CA VAL A 339 9.08 25.29 -13.19
C VAL A 339 8.64 25.29 -11.72
N LYS A 340 9.60 25.11 -10.81
CA LYS A 340 9.39 25.28 -9.38
C LYS A 340 9.44 26.77 -9.04
N GLU A 341 8.47 27.25 -8.28
CA GLU A 341 8.50 28.61 -7.72
C GLU A 341 9.57 28.65 -6.61
N GLU A 342 10.40 29.70 -6.62
CA GLU A 342 11.24 30.03 -5.47
C GLU A 342 10.33 30.61 -4.37
N VAL A 343 10.48 30.08 -3.14
CA VAL A 343 9.72 30.49 -1.96
C VAL A 343 10.54 31.48 -1.16
#